data_b11b6ae951c40c15f3e90508b11878d7
#
_entry.id   b11b6ae951c40c15f3e90508b11878d7
#
_cell.length_a   1.000
_cell.length_b   1.000
_cell.length_c   1.000
_cell.angle_alpha   90.00
_cell.angle_beta   90.00
_cell.angle_gamma   90.00
#
_symmetry.space_group_name_H-M   'P 1'
#
loop_
_entity.id
_entity.type
_entity.pdbx_description
1 polymer ?
#
loop_
_entity_poly.entity_id
_entity_poly.type
_entity_poly.pdbx_seq_one_letter_code
_entity_poly.pdbx_strand_id
1 'polypeptide(L)'
;MNTKSIDRKPPGLLQVMRGKMRLAHMSLFTEKNYVLWVRQFIAFHHGRHPREMGSEEIVQFLTYLATVRNVASSTQNQALNALVFLFKRVLNKEAGIFEGIVWARKPKHIPVVLSVDQVRSVLKNLTGVQKVIGCLLYGTGMRLTEALKLRVKDVDFDRNLIIVRDAKGAKDRSVPFPQFLKEPLRKQLERAKALHERDLKEGFGRTNLPYALERKYPNANSEWK
;
A
#
# COMPACT_ATOMS: atom_id res chain seq x y z
N MET A 1 -34.53 -30.58 7.97
CA MET A 1 -33.55 -29.56 7.54
C MET A 1 -33.75 -28.31 8.38
N ASN A 2 -32.91 -28.13 9.41
CA ASN A 2 -33.05 -27.01 10.37
C ASN A 2 -32.16 -25.85 9.88
N THR A 3 -32.73 -24.92 9.16
CA THR A 3 -32.08 -23.63 8.85
C THR A 3 -32.14 -22.77 10.11
N LYS A 4 -31.10 -22.83 10.96
CA LYS A 4 -30.88 -21.84 12.00
C LYS A 4 -30.69 -20.48 11.31
N SER A 5 -31.71 -19.62 11.38
CA SER A 5 -31.57 -18.20 11.06
C SER A 5 -30.55 -17.61 12.04
N ILE A 6 -29.36 -17.34 11.55
CA ILE A 6 -28.33 -16.65 12.30
C ILE A 6 -28.80 -15.19 12.35
N ASP A 7 -29.33 -14.78 13.49
CA ASP A 7 -29.63 -13.38 13.82
C ASP A 7 -28.33 -12.58 13.85
N ARG A 8 -27.85 -12.20 12.66
CA ARG A 8 -26.65 -11.37 12.52
C ARG A 8 -27.07 -9.92 12.73
N LYS A 9 -26.70 -9.35 13.88
CA LYS A 9 -26.76 -7.90 14.09
C LYS A 9 -26.25 -7.20 12.82
N PRO A 10 -26.98 -6.18 12.31
CA PRO A 10 -26.59 -5.51 11.08
C PRO A 10 -25.14 -5.00 11.19
N PRO A 11 -24.34 -5.13 10.14
CA PRO A 11 -22.94 -4.77 10.16
C PRO A 11 -22.77 -3.28 10.43
N GLY A 12 -21.86 -2.92 11.35
CA GLY A 12 -21.57 -1.53 11.67
C GLY A 12 -21.04 -0.76 10.45
N LEU A 13 -21.21 0.56 10.45
CA LEU A 13 -20.85 1.47 9.35
C LEU A 13 -19.46 1.19 8.77
N LEU A 14 -18.44 1.05 9.61
CA LEU A 14 -17.05 0.79 9.16
C LEU A 14 -16.89 -0.60 8.54
N GLN A 15 -17.69 -1.57 8.95
CA GLN A 15 -17.69 -2.91 8.37
C GLN A 15 -18.31 -2.89 6.96
N VAL A 16 -19.43 -2.16 6.79
CA VAL A 16 -20.05 -1.94 5.48
C VAL A 16 -19.08 -1.21 4.55
N MET A 17 -18.41 -0.17 5.05
CA MET A 17 -17.39 0.57 4.31
C MET A 17 -16.27 -0.35 3.81
N ARG A 18 -15.70 -1.18 4.69
CA ARG A 18 -14.67 -2.16 4.33
C ARG A 18 -15.16 -3.13 3.26
N GLY A 19 -16.37 -3.65 3.40
CA GLY A 19 -16.99 -4.54 2.41
C GLY A 19 -17.06 -3.88 1.02
N LYS A 20 -17.54 -2.64 0.95
CA LYS A 20 -17.61 -1.89 -0.32
C LYS A 20 -16.23 -1.57 -0.91
N MET A 21 -15.22 -1.29 -0.08
CA MET A 21 -13.85 -1.07 -0.55
C MET A 21 -13.22 -2.34 -1.12
N ARG A 22 -13.44 -3.48 -0.47
CA ARG A 22 -12.98 -4.79 -0.94
C ARG A 22 -13.67 -5.21 -2.24
N LEU A 23 -14.97 -4.95 -2.35
CA LEU A 23 -15.72 -5.18 -3.58
C LEU A 23 -15.19 -4.31 -4.74
N ALA A 24 -14.71 -3.10 -4.44
CA ALA A 24 -14.07 -2.20 -5.39
C ALA A 24 -12.57 -2.51 -5.60
N HIS A 25 -12.06 -3.64 -5.10
CA HIS A 25 -10.65 -4.05 -5.19
C HIS A 25 -9.64 -3.00 -4.73
N MET A 26 -10.01 -2.17 -3.74
CA MET A 26 -9.10 -1.19 -3.17
C MET A 26 -8.01 -1.86 -2.33
N SER A 27 -6.80 -1.29 -2.33
CA SER A 27 -5.70 -1.84 -1.55
C SER A 27 -5.98 -1.85 -0.05
N LEU A 28 -5.44 -2.82 0.68
CA LEU A 28 -5.55 -2.88 2.15
C LEU A 28 -4.99 -1.62 2.83
N PHE A 29 -3.99 -0.99 2.23
CA PHE A 29 -3.43 0.28 2.70
C PHE A 29 -4.45 1.41 2.59
N THR A 30 -5.15 1.50 1.45
CA THR A 30 -6.24 2.47 1.23
C THR A 30 -7.40 2.21 2.21
N GLU A 31 -7.78 0.94 2.42
CA GLU A 31 -8.82 0.55 3.39
C GLU A 31 -8.46 1.04 4.80
N LYS A 32 -7.24 0.75 5.27
CA LYS A 32 -6.77 1.17 6.59
C LYS A 32 -6.82 2.69 6.75
N ASN A 33 -6.31 3.42 5.77
CA ASN A 33 -6.25 4.88 5.81
C ASN A 33 -7.65 5.52 5.77
N TYR A 34 -8.53 5.05 4.91
CA TYR A 34 -9.89 5.61 4.81
C TYR A 34 -10.68 5.34 6.10
N VAL A 35 -10.59 4.13 6.64
CA VAL A 35 -11.23 3.81 7.93
C VAL A 35 -10.67 4.67 9.06
N LEU A 36 -9.36 4.95 9.07
CA LEU A 36 -8.74 5.84 10.06
C LEU A 36 -9.30 7.25 9.97
N TRP A 37 -9.39 7.83 8.78
CA TRP A 37 -9.94 9.17 8.57
C TRP A 37 -11.40 9.27 8.96
N VAL A 38 -12.22 8.27 8.63
CA VAL A 38 -13.63 8.23 9.03
C VAL A 38 -13.77 8.12 10.56
N ARG A 39 -12.92 7.32 11.22
CA ARG A 39 -12.91 7.28 12.69
C ARG A 39 -12.56 8.62 13.31
N GLN A 40 -11.55 9.32 12.78
CA GLN A 40 -11.16 10.66 13.26
C GLN A 40 -12.30 11.67 13.03
N PHE A 41 -12.97 11.62 11.90
CA PHE A 41 -14.12 12.45 11.60
C PHE A 41 -15.27 12.23 12.60
N ILE A 42 -15.63 10.98 12.87
CA ILE A 42 -16.67 10.62 13.86
C ILE A 42 -16.26 11.08 15.27
N ALA A 43 -15.00 10.87 15.65
CA ALA A 43 -14.50 11.29 16.97
C ALA A 43 -14.50 12.82 17.10
N PHE A 44 -14.12 13.57 16.06
CA PHE A 44 -14.15 15.02 16.04
C PHE A 44 -15.58 15.58 16.29
N HIS A 45 -16.59 14.89 15.76
CA HIS A 45 -17.99 15.23 15.98
C HIS A 45 -18.64 14.43 17.15
N HIS A 46 -17.84 14.15 18.21
CA HIS A 46 -18.35 13.56 19.47
C HIS A 46 -19.11 12.24 19.30
N GLY A 47 -18.76 11.44 18.29
CA GLY A 47 -19.39 10.15 18.04
C GLY A 47 -20.73 10.20 17.28
N ARG A 48 -21.15 11.38 16.79
CA ARG A 48 -22.37 11.50 15.96
C ARG A 48 -22.26 10.57 14.74
N HIS A 49 -23.40 10.00 14.36
CA HIS A 49 -23.41 9.09 13.22
C HIS A 49 -23.35 9.86 11.88
N PRO A 50 -22.47 9.50 10.93
CA PRO A 50 -22.30 10.24 9.67
C PRO A 50 -23.56 10.38 8.80
N ARG A 51 -24.58 9.56 9.02
CA ARG A 51 -25.91 9.77 8.39
C ARG A 51 -26.56 11.09 8.77
N GLU A 52 -26.27 11.62 9.94
CA GLU A 52 -26.81 12.86 10.49
C GLU A 52 -25.95 14.08 10.20
N MET A 53 -24.85 13.88 9.46
CA MET A 53 -23.86 14.89 9.13
C MET A 53 -23.91 15.25 7.64
N GLY A 54 -23.45 16.43 7.29
CA GLY A 54 -23.48 16.97 5.94
C GLY A 54 -22.19 17.69 5.54
N SER A 55 -22.37 18.62 4.61
CA SER A 55 -21.29 19.49 4.09
C SER A 55 -20.63 20.33 5.18
N GLU A 56 -21.43 20.85 6.10
CA GLU A 56 -20.95 21.71 7.18
C GLU A 56 -19.95 20.97 8.08
N GLU A 57 -20.31 19.79 8.55
CA GLU A 57 -19.43 18.97 9.38
C GLU A 57 -18.16 18.56 8.64
N ILE A 58 -18.26 18.29 7.33
CA ILE A 58 -17.07 17.98 6.52
C ILE A 58 -16.14 19.18 6.48
N VAL A 59 -16.67 20.39 6.22
CA VAL A 59 -15.89 21.63 6.18
C VAL A 59 -15.25 21.92 7.53
N GLN A 60 -16.01 21.81 8.64
CA GLN A 60 -15.49 21.99 10.01
C GLN A 60 -14.29 21.06 10.29
N PHE A 61 -14.42 19.78 9.94
CA PHE A 61 -13.33 18.81 10.14
C PHE A 61 -12.11 19.13 9.28
N LEU A 62 -12.31 19.46 7.99
CA LEU A 62 -11.20 19.83 7.10
C LEU A 62 -10.51 21.11 7.54
N THR A 63 -11.27 22.10 8.02
CA THR A 63 -10.74 23.35 8.60
C THR A 63 -9.92 23.04 9.85
N TYR A 64 -10.42 22.21 10.77
CA TYR A 64 -9.68 21.74 11.94
C TYR A 64 -8.36 21.06 11.56
N LEU A 65 -8.37 20.20 10.55
CA LEU A 65 -7.13 19.55 10.05
C LEU A 65 -6.12 20.59 9.54
N ALA A 66 -6.58 21.62 8.84
CA ALA A 66 -5.72 22.66 8.27
C ALA A 66 -5.20 23.63 9.32
N THR A 67 -6.08 24.14 10.19
CA THR A 67 -5.76 25.27 11.08
C THR A 67 -5.24 24.83 12.44
N VAL A 68 -5.78 23.76 13.04
CA VAL A 68 -5.40 23.29 14.37
C VAL A 68 -4.36 22.18 14.27
N ARG A 69 -4.57 21.19 13.40
CA ARG A 69 -3.63 20.07 13.22
C ARG A 69 -2.48 20.42 12.27
N ASN A 70 -2.56 21.53 11.56
CA ASN A 70 -1.57 22.01 10.60
C ASN A 70 -1.04 20.91 9.65
N VAL A 71 -1.95 20.07 9.12
CA VAL A 71 -1.58 18.98 8.26
C VAL A 71 -1.25 19.47 6.84
N ALA A 72 -0.36 18.77 6.15
CA ALA A 72 -0.07 19.08 4.75
C ALA A 72 -1.33 18.95 3.87
N SER A 73 -1.43 19.77 2.81
CA SER A 73 -2.55 19.77 1.86
C SER A 73 -2.83 18.39 1.25
N SER A 74 -1.80 17.57 1.04
CA SER A 74 -1.96 16.18 0.58
C SER A 74 -2.67 15.30 1.60
N THR A 75 -2.41 15.52 2.88
CA THR A 75 -3.03 14.79 4.00
C THR A 75 -4.49 15.20 4.16
N GLN A 76 -4.79 16.51 4.07
CA GLN A 76 -6.16 17.02 4.09
C GLN A 76 -6.98 16.47 2.91
N ASN A 77 -6.41 16.45 1.70
CA ASN A 77 -7.06 15.86 0.53
C ASN A 77 -7.28 14.34 0.66
N GLN A 78 -6.40 13.63 1.39
CA GLN A 78 -6.60 12.22 1.67
C GLN A 78 -7.78 11.99 2.63
N ALA A 79 -7.94 12.83 3.64
CA ALA A 79 -9.10 12.82 4.52
C ALA A 79 -10.39 13.11 3.74
N LEU A 80 -10.38 14.13 2.88
CA LEU A 80 -11.54 14.45 2.03
C LEU A 80 -11.91 13.28 1.11
N ASN A 81 -10.94 12.62 0.48
CA ASN A 81 -11.20 11.43 -0.33
C ASN A 81 -11.90 10.31 0.46
N ALA A 82 -11.49 10.08 1.71
CA ALA A 82 -12.12 9.09 2.58
C ALA A 82 -13.57 9.46 2.90
N LEU A 83 -13.85 10.74 3.16
CA LEU A 83 -15.20 11.25 3.41
C LEU A 83 -16.06 11.19 2.13
N VAL A 84 -15.51 11.55 0.98
CA VAL A 84 -16.20 11.39 -0.32
C VAL A 84 -16.62 9.94 -0.54
N PHE A 85 -15.73 9.00 -0.27
CA PHE A 85 -16.07 7.58 -0.37
C PHE A 85 -17.17 7.17 0.62
N LEU A 86 -17.07 7.62 1.88
CA LEU A 86 -18.08 7.35 2.90
C LEU A 86 -19.45 7.87 2.48
N PHE A 87 -19.55 9.15 2.18
CA PHE A 87 -20.85 9.77 1.92
C PHE A 87 -21.46 9.31 0.60
N LYS A 88 -20.68 9.28 -0.50
CA LYS A 88 -21.18 8.90 -1.82
C LYS A 88 -21.40 7.39 -1.97
N ARG A 89 -20.44 6.56 -1.54
CA ARG A 89 -20.45 5.13 -1.81
C ARG A 89 -21.06 4.29 -0.69
N VAL A 90 -20.92 4.73 0.57
CA VAL A 90 -21.42 3.94 1.72
C VAL A 90 -22.80 4.42 2.14
N LEU A 91 -22.99 5.73 2.30
CA LEU A 91 -24.23 6.33 2.77
C LEU A 91 -25.20 6.67 1.64
N ASN A 92 -24.77 6.58 0.37
CA ASN A 92 -25.55 6.94 -0.84
C ASN A 92 -26.14 8.37 -0.75
N LYS A 93 -25.41 9.30 -0.12
CA LYS A 93 -25.81 10.72 -0.11
C LYS A 93 -25.45 11.38 -1.43
N GLU A 94 -26.27 12.32 -1.87
CA GLU A 94 -26.12 13.00 -3.15
C GLU A 94 -24.81 13.77 -3.28
N ALA A 95 -24.40 14.03 -4.52
CA ALA A 95 -23.14 14.72 -4.82
C ALA A 95 -23.08 16.15 -4.27
N GLY A 96 -24.23 16.83 -4.13
CA GLY A 96 -24.35 18.19 -3.63
C GLY A 96 -23.77 18.44 -2.24
N ILE A 97 -23.62 17.38 -1.42
CA ILE A 97 -22.97 17.51 -0.09
C ILE A 97 -21.50 17.97 -0.17
N PHE A 98 -20.88 17.94 -1.34
CA PHE A 98 -19.50 18.37 -1.57
C PHE A 98 -19.41 19.64 -2.42
N GLU A 99 -20.53 20.28 -2.74
CA GLU A 99 -20.55 21.56 -3.44
C GLU A 99 -19.92 22.63 -2.55
N GLY A 100 -19.04 23.44 -3.14
CA GLY A 100 -18.31 24.49 -2.42
C GLY A 100 -17.12 24.00 -1.57
N ILE A 101 -16.89 22.70 -1.43
CA ILE A 101 -15.69 22.19 -0.73
C ILE A 101 -14.47 22.32 -1.63
N VAL A 102 -13.54 23.19 -1.23
CA VAL A 102 -12.30 23.44 -1.97
C VAL A 102 -11.24 22.41 -1.60
N TRP A 103 -10.69 21.75 -2.62
CA TRP A 103 -9.52 20.89 -2.45
C TRP A 103 -8.29 21.73 -2.11
N ALA A 104 -7.54 21.30 -1.09
CA ALA A 104 -6.32 22.00 -0.73
C ALA A 104 -5.31 21.96 -1.88
N ARG A 105 -4.80 23.13 -2.27
CA ARG A 105 -3.79 23.26 -3.32
C ARG A 105 -2.49 22.62 -2.84
N LYS A 106 -1.93 21.72 -3.65
CA LYS A 106 -0.62 21.13 -3.39
C LYS A 106 0.45 22.09 -3.91
N PRO A 107 1.37 22.55 -3.07
CA PRO A 107 2.54 23.29 -3.57
C PRO A 107 3.32 22.39 -4.52
N LYS A 108 3.72 22.92 -5.67
CA LYS A 108 4.60 22.22 -6.61
C LYS A 108 6.04 22.39 -6.13
N HIS A 109 6.60 21.39 -5.50
CA HIS A 109 8.03 21.32 -5.21
C HIS A 109 8.74 20.56 -6.32
N ILE A 110 9.79 21.14 -6.87
CA ILE A 110 10.69 20.44 -7.77
C ILE A 110 11.50 19.46 -6.92
N PRO A 111 11.47 18.16 -7.22
CA PRO A 111 12.27 17.19 -6.47
C PRO A 111 13.77 17.53 -6.60
N VAL A 112 14.52 17.42 -5.52
CA VAL A 112 15.98 17.48 -5.56
C VAL A 112 16.49 16.22 -6.23
N VAL A 113 17.21 16.39 -7.35
CA VAL A 113 17.84 15.30 -8.11
C VAL A 113 19.30 15.24 -7.69
N LEU A 114 19.74 14.09 -7.20
CA LEU A 114 21.14 13.87 -6.85
C LEU A 114 21.99 13.72 -8.12
N SER A 115 23.21 14.26 -8.11
CA SER A 115 24.19 14.00 -9.15
C SER A 115 24.66 12.54 -9.11
N VAL A 116 25.26 12.06 -10.20
CA VAL A 116 25.82 10.69 -10.28
C VAL A 116 26.84 10.43 -9.16
N ASP A 117 27.69 11.40 -8.84
CA ASP A 117 28.71 11.25 -7.80
C ASP A 117 28.09 11.23 -6.38
N GLN A 118 27.04 12.02 -6.16
CA GLN A 118 26.28 11.96 -4.92
C GLN A 118 25.62 10.60 -4.75
N VAL A 119 24.99 10.05 -5.80
CA VAL A 119 24.41 8.69 -5.77
C VAL A 119 25.50 7.65 -5.49
N ARG A 120 26.65 7.72 -6.16
CA ARG A 120 27.77 6.81 -5.91
C ARG A 120 28.23 6.86 -4.46
N SER A 121 28.35 8.07 -3.89
CA SER A 121 28.71 8.27 -2.48
C SER A 121 27.69 7.64 -1.54
N VAL A 122 26.39 7.84 -1.77
CA VAL A 122 25.33 7.19 -0.97
C VAL A 122 25.44 5.67 -1.07
N LEU A 123 25.51 5.10 -2.26
CA LEU A 123 25.59 3.66 -2.47
C LEU A 123 26.86 3.04 -1.88
N LYS A 124 27.99 3.77 -1.85
CA LYS A 124 29.23 3.32 -1.23
C LYS A 124 29.10 3.15 0.28
N ASN A 125 28.32 4.01 0.93
CA ASN A 125 28.10 3.98 2.38
C ASN A 125 27.02 2.97 2.81
N LEU A 126 26.27 2.38 1.88
CA LEU A 126 25.32 1.31 2.18
C LEU A 126 26.03 -0.04 2.23
N THR A 127 25.57 -0.93 3.10
CA THR A 127 26.09 -2.29 3.27
C THR A 127 24.99 -3.34 3.18
N GLY A 128 25.35 -4.61 3.00
CA GLY A 128 24.42 -5.74 3.04
C GLY A 128 23.21 -5.58 2.11
N VAL A 129 22.04 -5.92 2.62
CA VAL A 129 20.77 -5.89 1.86
C VAL A 129 20.38 -4.46 1.46
N GLN A 130 20.67 -3.46 2.30
CA GLN A 130 20.38 -2.06 1.99
C GLN A 130 21.11 -1.60 0.73
N LYS A 131 22.36 -2.04 0.53
CA LYS A 131 23.12 -1.73 -0.67
C LYS A 131 22.49 -2.35 -1.91
N VAL A 132 22.06 -3.62 -1.84
CA VAL A 132 21.39 -4.30 -2.95
C VAL A 132 20.09 -3.57 -3.31
N ILE A 133 19.28 -3.19 -2.31
CA ILE A 133 18.04 -2.44 -2.52
C ILE A 133 18.36 -1.07 -3.15
N GLY A 134 19.30 -0.31 -2.61
CA GLY A 134 19.68 1.00 -3.17
C GLY A 134 20.13 0.90 -4.64
N CYS A 135 20.93 -0.11 -4.95
CA CYS A 135 21.36 -0.39 -6.32
C CYS A 135 20.19 -0.79 -7.24
N LEU A 136 19.23 -1.60 -6.75
CA LEU A 136 18.00 -1.93 -7.47
C LEU A 136 17.18 -0.68 -7.79
N LEU A 137 16.94 0.17 -6.79
CA LEU A 137 16.16 1.40 -6.97
C LEU A 137 16.80 2.31 -8.01
N TYR A 138 18.09 2.55 -7.89
CA TYR A 138 18.81 3.44 -8.81
C TYR A 138 18.95 2.85 -10.22
N GLY A 139 19.32 1.57 -10.31
CA GLY A 139 19.62 0.93 -11.59
C GLY A 139 18.39 0.56 -12.42
N THR A 140 17.22 0.40 -11.78
CA THR A 140 16.01 -0.08 -12.48
C THR A 140 14.83 0.90 -12.41
N GLY A 141 14.91 1.94 -11.59
CA GLY A 141 13.80 2.86 -11.35
C GLY A 141 12.60 2.22 -10.64
N MET A 142 12.80 1.08 -9.97
CA MET A 142 11.74 0.43 -9.18
C MET A 142 11.36 1.28 -7.97
N ARG A 143 10.11 1.16 -7.52
CA ARG A 143 9.70 1.73 -6.23
C ARG A 143 10.25 0.88 -5.09
N LEU A 144 10.49 1.48 -3.92
CA LEU A 144 10.98 0.75 -2.74
C LEU A 144 10.15 -0.50 -2.45
N THR A 145 8.82 -0.39 -2.45
CA THR A 145 7.93 -1.53 -2.18
C THR A 145 7.97 -2.61 -3.26
N GLU A 146 8.29 -2.26 -4.51
CA GLU A 146 8.49 -3.21 -5.60
C GLU A 146 9.79 -3.99 -5.40
N ALA A 147 10.87 -3.30 -5.05
CA ALA A 147 12.16 -3.94 -4.75
C ALA A 147 12.07 -4.87 -3.51
N LEU A 148 11.35 -4.46 -2.46
CA LEU A 148 11.15 -5.29 -1.26
C LEU A 148 10.29 -6.53 -1.49
N LYS A 149 9.42 -6.51 -2.51
CA LYS A 149 8.55 -7.63 -2.89
C LYS A 149 9.10 -8.47 -4.03
N LEU A 150 10.32 -8.18 -4.50
CA LEU A 150 10.94 -8.90 -5.59
C LEU A 150 11.12 -10.37 -5.22
N ARG A 151 10.64 -11.27 -6.07
CA ARG A 151 10.73 -12.72 -5.87
C ARG A 151 11.91 -13.28 -6.67
N VAL A 152 12.44 -14.40 -6.22
CA VAL A 152 13.51 -15.13 -6.91
C VAL A 152 13.19 -15.35 -8.39
N LYS A 153 11.98 -15.86 -8.68
CA LYS A 153 11.52 -16.17 -10.03
C LYS A 153 11.25 -14.96 -10.94
N ASP A 154 11.26 -13.75 -10.38
CA ASP A 154 11.05 -12.52 -11.13
C ASP A 154 12.37 -11.92 -11.63
N VAL A 155 13.52 -12.55 -11.30
CA VAL A 155 14.86 -12.17 -11.75
C VAL A 155 15.35 -13.15 -12.82
N ASP A 156 15.38 -12.68 -14.05
CA ASP A 156 15.88 -13.45 -15.20
C ASP A 156 17.32 -13.04 -15.51
N PHE A 157 18.28 -13.88 -15.07
CA PHE A 157 19.69 -13.66 -15.27
C PHE A 157 20.13 -13.89 -16.73
N ASP A 158 19.42 -14.74 -17.46
CA ASP A 158 19.76 -15.11 -18.83
C ASP A 158 19.32 -14.02 -19.81
N ARG A 159 18.07 -13.54 -19.65
CA ARG A 159 17.52 -12.47 -20.48
C ARG A 159 17.88 -11.07 -20.00
N ASN A 160 18.55 -10.94 -18.86
CA ASN A 160 18.89 -9.67 -18.23
C ASN A 160 17.68 -8.76 -17.96
N LEU A 161 16.62 -9.35 -17.42
CA LEU A 161 15.36 -8.68 -17.11
C LEU A 161 14.92 -8.94 -15.67
N ILE A 162 14.25 -7.97 -15.09
CA ILE A 162 13.53 -8.13 -13.83
C ILE A 162 12.05 -7.85 -14.10
N ILE A 163 11.19 -8.76 -13.65
CA ILE A 163 9.74 -8.63 -13.77
C ILE A 163 9.23 -7.96 -12.49
N VAL A 164 8.67 -6.77 -12.64
CA VAL A 164 8.04 -6.04 -11.54
C VAL A 164 6.56 -6.33 -11.56
N ARG A 165 6.09 -7.06 -10.55
CA ARG A 165 4.68 -7.46 -10.45
C ARG A 165 3.88 -6.48 -9.60
N ASP A 166 2.56 -6.45 -9.85
CA ASP A 166 1.60 -5.64 -9.11
C ASP A 166 2.05 -4.18 -8.93
N ALA A 167 2.65 -3.59 -9.96
CA ALA A 167 3.02 -2.19 -9.96
C ALA A 167 1.77 -1.31 -9.81
N LYS A 168 1.95 0.00 -9.62
CA LYS A 168 0.83 0.95 -9.46
C LYS A 168 -0.24 0.77 -10.55
N GLY A 169 -1.43 0.37 -10.15
CA GLY A 169 -2.54 0.03 -11.08
C GLY A 169 -2.60 -1.44 -11.47
N ALA A 170 -2.00 -2.35 -10.69
CA ALA A 170 -1.99 -3.80 -10.91
C ALA A 170 -1.46 -4.20 -12.31
N LYS A 171 -0.46 -3.46 -12.82
CA LYS A 171 0.19 -3.76 -14.11
C LYS A 171 1.59 -4.31 -13.87
N ASP A 172 1.88 -5.43 -14.50
CA ASP A 172 3.25 -5.98 -14.55
C ASP A 172 4.07 -5.21 -15.58
N ARG A 173 5.37 -5.07 -15.33
CA ARG A 173 6.32 -4.54 -16.29
C ARG A 173 7.66 -5.23 -16.17
N SER A 174 8.39 -5.32 -17.26
CA SER A 174 9.80 -5.70 -17.25
C SER A 174 10.68 -4.46 -17.20
N VAL A 175 11.80 -4.58 -16.48
CA VAL A 175 12.85 -3.56 -16.44
C VAL A 175 14.18 -4.21 -16.76
N PRO A 176 15.14 -3.48 -17.41
CA PRO A 176 16.47 -4.00 -17.64
C PRO A 176 17.16 -4.36 -16.32
N PHE A 177 17.93 -5.45 -16.33
CA PHE A 177 18.74 -5.87 -15.21
C PHE A 177 20.18 -5.38 -15.40
N PRO A 178 20.61 -4.32 -14.68
CA PRO A 178 21.94 -3.77 -14.83
C PRO A 178 23.04 -4.76 -14.50
N GLN A 179 24.09 -4.82 -15.30
CA GLN A 179 25.19 -5.77 -15.16
C GLN A 179 25.85 -5.73 -13.76
N PHE A 180 26.05 -4.53 -13.21
CA PHE A 180 26.67 -4.33 -11.91
C PHE A 180 25.86 -4.90 -10.72
N LEU A 181 24.57 -5.18 -10.93
CA LEU A 181 23.69 -5.75 -9.92
C LEU A 181 23.70 -7.27 -9.89
N LYS A 182 24.15 -7.95 -10.95
CA LYS A 182 24.04 -9.40 -11.06
C LYS A 182 24.73 -10.13 -9.92
N GLU A 183 25.99 -9.84 -9.68
CA GLU A 183 26.75 -10.50 -8.61
C GLU A 183 26.27 -10.16 -7.21
N PRO A 184 26.00 -8.89 -6.85
CA PRO A 184 25.40 -8.56 -5.57
C PRO A 184 24.06 -9.26 -5.33
N LEU A 185 23.20 -9.33 -6.35
CA LEU A 185 21.89 -9.97 -6.21
C LEU A 185 22.02 -11.49 -6.13
N ARG A 186 22.90 -12.13 -6.90
CA ARG A 186 23.17 -13.57 -6.81
C ARG A 186 23.62 -13.97 -5.41
N LYS A 187 24.59 -13.25 -4.83
CA LYS A 187 25.04 -13.46 -3.46
C LYS A 187 23.91 -13.27 -2.42
N GLN A 188 23.02 -12.29 -2.67
CA GLN A 188 21.86 -12.08 -1.80
C GLN A 188 20.85 -13.23 -1.89
N LEU A 189 20.62 -13.77 -3.08
CA LEU A 189 19.75 -14.94 -3.30
C LEU A 189 20.31 -16.18 -2.63
N GLU A 190 21.63 -16.44 -2.72
CA GLU A 190 22.30 -17.55 -2.03
C GLU A 190 22.16 -17.44 -0.51
N ARG A 191 22.36 -16.24 0.06
CA ARG A 191 22.16 -15.99 1.49
C ARG A 191 20.71 -16.21 1.93
N ALA A 192 19.77 -15.69 1.14
CA ALA A 192 18.35 -15.86 1.43
C ALA A 192 17.92 -17.33 1.34
N LYS A 193 18.48 -18.09 0.38
CA LYS A 193 18.24 -19.53 0.25
C LYS A 193 18.75 -20.29 1.46
N ALA A 194 19.99 -20.03 1.87
CA ALA A 194 20.57 -20.67 3.06
C ALA A 194 19.79 -20.37 4.34
N LEU A 195 19.30 -19.11 4.48
CA LEU A 195 18.42 -18.73 5.59
C LEU A 195 17.10 -19.50 5.54
N HIS A 196 16.44 -19.54 4.40
CA HIS A 196 15.18 -20.25 4.20
C HIS A 196 15.30 -21.74 4.52
N GLU A 197 16.37 -22.40 4.06
CA GLU A 197 16.63 -23.80 4.34
C GLU A 197 16.86 -24.07 5.84
N ARG A 198 17.52 -23.15 6.54
CA ARG A 198 17.67 -23.22 7.99
C ARG A 198 16.34 -23.05 8.71
N ASP A 199 15.58 -22.01 8.34
CA ASP A 199 14.29 -21.71 8.95
C ASP A 199 13.29 -22.87 8.74
N LEU A 200 13.32 -23.54 7.59
CA LEU A 200 12.50 -24.75 7.36
C LEU A 200 12.87 -25.90 8.30
N LYS A 201 14.16 -26.12 8.57
CA LYS A 201 14.62 -27.15 9.53
C LYS A 201 14.17 -26.84 10.96
N GLU A 202 14.06 -25.57 11.30
CA GLU A 202 13.60 -25.10 12.61
C GLU A 202 12.07 -25.01 12.72
N GLY A 203 11.32 -25.38 11.67
CA GLY A 203 9.84 -25.35 11.64
C GLY A 203 9.24 -24.00 11.23
N PHE A 204 10.08 -23.05 10.84
CA PHE A 204 9.71 -21.74 10.31
C PHE A 204 9.79 -21.73 8.76
N GLY A 205 10.03 -20.59 8.14
CA GLY A 205 10.29 -20.49 6.68
C GLY A 205 9.04 -20.56 5.80
N ARG A 206 7.84 -20.57 6.37
CA ARG A 206 6.58 -20.50 5.62
C ARG A 206 6.16 -19.06 5.40
N THR A 207 5.75 -18.73 4.18
CA THR A 207 5.28 -17.39 3.82
C THR A 207 3.79 -17.39 3.48
N ASN A 208 3.11 -16.28 3.78
CA ASN A 208 1.72 -16.11 3.34
C ASN A 208 1.67 -15.87 1.84
N LEU A 209 0.97 -16.73 1.13
CA LEU A 209 0.76 -16.58 -0.31
C LEU A 209 -0.37 -15.60 -0.59
N PRO A 210 -0.24 -14.74 -1.61
CA PRO A 210 -1.30 -13.82 -1.97
C PRO A 210 -2.51 -14.56 -2.57
N TYR A 211 -3.71 -13.99 -2.32
CA TYR A 211 -4.98 -14.46 -2.90
C TYR A 211 -5.32 -15.90 -2.53
N ALA A 212 -5.77 -16.69 -3.51
CA ALA A 212 -6.16 -18.09 -3.34
C ALA A 212 -5.00 -19.09 -3.61
N LEU A 213 -3.76 -18.61 -3.73
CA LEU A 213 -2.61 -19.45 -4.10
C LEU A 213 -2.33 -20.53 -3.06
N GLU A 214 -2.47 -20.21 -1.77
CA GLU A 214 -2.28 -21.18 -0.69
C GLU A 214 -3.24 -22.38 -0.80
N ARG A 215 -4.48 -22.13 -1.21
CA ARG A 215 -5.47 -23.18 -1.43
C ARG A 215 -5.21 -23.96 -2.72
N LYS A 216 -4.70 -23.28 -3.76
CA LYS A 216 -4.40 -23.90 -5.07
C LYS A 216 -3.09 -24.71 -5.04
N TYR A 217 -2.13 -24.24 -4.26
CA TYR A 217 -0.78 -24.84 -4.13
C TYR A 217 -0.40 -24.96 -2.65
N PRO A 218 -0.85 -26.03 -1.95
CA PRO A 218 -0.70 -26.14 -0.48
C PRO A 218 0.74 -26.09 0.04
N ASN A 219 1.72 -26.51 -0.76
CA ASN A 219 3.13 -26.54 -0.37
C ASN A 219 3.94 -25.33 -0.84
N ALA A 220 3.37 -24.49 -1.70
CA ALA A 220 4.10 -23.35 -2.28
C ALA A 220 4.48 -22.28 -1.24
N ASN A 221 3.91 -22.33 -0.04
CA ASN A 221 4.27 -21.44 1.07
C ASN A 221 5.63 -21.77 1.70
N SER A 222 6.16 -22.97 1.44
CA SER A 222 7.48 -23.45 1.91
C SER A 222 8.48 -23.63 0.77
N GLU A 223 8.09 -23.44 -0.48
CA GLU A 223 8.97 -23.56 -1.63
C GLU A 223 9.85 -22.32 -1.79
N TRP A 224 11.11 -22.55 -2.22
CA TRP A 224 12.06 -21.47 -2.48
C TRP A 224 11.72 -20.60 -3.70
N LYS A 225 10.96 -21.12 -4.67
CA LYS A 225 10.68 -20.46 -5.97
C LYS A 225 9.25 -19.91 -6.05
#